data_4890f18f9cba2989f9ab4bee613fb01e
#
_entry.id   4890f18f9cba2989f9ab4bee613fb01e
#
_cell.length_a   1.000
_cell.length_b   1.000
_cell.length_c   1.000
_cell.angle_alpha   90.00
_cell.angle_beta   90.00
_cell.angle_gamma   90.00
#
_symmetry.space_group_name_H-M   'P 1'
#
loop_
_entity.id
_entity.type
_entity.pdbx_description
1 polymer ?
#
loop_
_entity_poly.entity_id
_entity_poly.type
_entity_poly.pdbx_seq_one_letter_code
_entity_poly.pdbx_strand_id
1 'polypeptide(L)'
;MFPGDKAPQRAYRQAIGRLRRHLKVVERSMCLGEWDSINFSAVPAKAHKNLKGAFRKHQEARYTQYLSDLLEGKNGAKINSSGLQPHELVKEYLVQHKPEDATNEAQWRAIVDELRQSGTFESSLAVVDVSGSMEGIPMEVFLSFFCH
;
A
#
# COMPACT_ATOMS: atom_id res chain seq x y z
N MET A 1 -35.25 -0.62 6.01
CA MET A 1 -34.34 -0.57 7.20
C MET A 1 -34.89 0.51 8.12
N PHE A 2 -35.47 0.14 9.26
CA PHE A 2 -36.11 1.10 10.15
C PHE A 2 -35.04 1.86 10.94
N PRO A 3 -35.07 3.21 10.96
CA PRO A 3 -34.13 4.01 11.73
C PRO A 3 -34.50 3.91 13.21
N GLY A 4 -33.82 3.05 13.97
CA GLY A 4 -34.01 2.92 15.41
C GLY A 4 -33.67 1.56 16.01
N ASP A 5 -33.58 0.50 15.23
CA ASP A 5 -33.26 -0.83 15.78
C ASP A 5 -31.74 -0.97 16.00
N LYS A 6 -31.32 -0.88 17.25
CA LYS A 6 -29.91 -0.99 17.66
C LYS A 6 -29.40 -2.44 17.72
N ALA A 7 -30.29 -3.42 17.74
CA ALA A 7 -29.93 -4.83 17.90
C ALA A 7 -29.17 -5.39 16.68
N PRO A 8 -29.60 -5.18 15.40
CA PRO A 8 -28.86 -5.63 14.23
C PRO A 8 -27.48 -4.95 14.13
N GLN A 9 -27.37 -3.67 14.47
CA GLN A 9 -26.10 -2.95 14.48
C GLN A 9 -25.13 -3.52 15.52
N ARG A 10 -25.63 -3.89 16.69
CA ARG A 10 -24.80 -4.53 17.74
C ARG A 10 -24.30 -5.89 17.31
N ALA A 11 -25.17 -6.73 16.74
CA ALA A 11 -24.79 -8.03 16.21
C ALA A 11 -23.73 -7.93 15.11
N TYR A 12 -23.91 -7.00 14.16
CA TYR A 12 -22.93 -6.70 13.13
C TYR A 12 -21.58 -6.28 13.71
N ARG A 13 -21.54 -5.33 14.63
CA ARG A 13 -20.29 -4.88 15.27
C ARG A 13 -19.57 -6.00 16.00
N GLN A 14 -20.32 -6.88 16.67
CA GLN A 14 -19.74 -8.04 17.35
C GLN A 14 -19.15 -9.05 16.35
N ALA A 15 -19.85 -9.35 15.27
CA ALA A 15 -19.38 -10.25 14.21
C ALA A 15 -18.09 -9.70 13.56
N ILE A 16 -18.10 -8.42 13.16
CA ILE A 16 -16.92 -7.75 12.58
C ILE A 16 -15.77 -7.72 13.58
N GLY A 17 -16.03 -7.46 14.87
CA GLY A 17 -15.01 -7.47 15.91
C GLY A 17 -14.33 -8.84 16.06
N ARG A 18 -15.10 -9.93 15.94
CA ARG A 18 -14.55 -11.31 15.95
C ARG A 18 -13.70 -11.58 14.72
N LEU A 19 -14.18 -11.22 13.53
CA LEU A 19 -13.47 -11.38 12.27
C LEU A 19 -12.14 -10.61 12.26
N ARG A 20 -12.14 -9.33 12.66
CA ARG A 20 -10.92 -8.52 12.77
C ARG A 20 -9.91 -9.09 13.75
N ARG A 21 -10.37 -9.72 14.83
CA ARG A 21 -9.49 -10.41 15.78
C ARG A 21 -8.86 -11.65 15.16
N HIS A 22 -9.66 -12.45 14.46
CA HIS A 22 -9.18 -13.65 13.78
C HIS A 22 -8.17 -13.32 12.69
N LEU A 23 -8.45 -12.31 11.87
CA LEU A 23 -7.60 -11.84 10.79
C LEU A 23 -6.36 -11.05 11.27
N LYS A 24 -6.25 -10.77 12.56
CA LYS A 24 -5.13 -9.99 13.13
C LYS A 24 -4.87 -8.68 12.38
N VAL A 25 -5.94 -7.97 12.03
CA VAL A 25 -5.81 -6.72 11.27
C VAL A 25 -4.95 -5.70 12.03
N VAL A 26 -4.08 -5.01 11.30
CA VAL A 26 -3.07 -4.10 11.85
C VAL A 26 -3.68 -2.97 12.69
N GLU A 27 -4.83 -2.45 12.28
CA GLU A 27 -5.53 -1.38 12.98
C GLU A 27 -5.94 -1.78 14.40
N ARG A 28 -6.16 -3.08 14.64
CA ARG A 28 -6.45 -3.58 15.98
C ARG A 28 -5.24 -3.45 16.91
N SER A 29 -4.06 -3.89 16.45
CA SER A 29 -2.82 -3.76 17.21
C SER A 29 -2.51 -2.28 17.49
N MET A 30 -2.74 -1.40 16.51
CA MET A 30 -2.58 0.04 16.68
C MET A 30 -3.52 0.60 17.75
N CYS A 31 -4.81 0.21 17.73
CA CYS A 31 -5.79 0.67 18.74
C CYS A 31 -5.49 0.17 20.15
N LEU A 32 -4.84 -0.99 20.29
CA LEU A 32 -4.44 -1.55 21.56
C LEU A 32 -3.08 -1.03 22.06
N GLY A 33 -2.37 -0.25 21.24
CA GLY A 33 -1.00 0.19 21.54
C GLY A 33 0.06 -0.91 21.40
N GLU A 34 -0.30 -2.05 20.83
CA GLU A 34 0.56 -3.23 20.66
C GLU A 34 1.41 -3.11 19.39
N TRP A 35 2.13 -2.01 19.23
CA TRP A 35 2.90 -1.68 18.03
C TRP A 35 4.00 -2.70 17.71
N ASP A 36 4.61 -3.28 18.74
CA ASP A 36 5.68 -4.28 18.61
C ASP A 36 5.18 -5.61 18.02
N SER A 37 3.89 -5.89 18.16
CA SER A 37 3.26 -7.09 17.61
C SER A 37 3.02 -7.02 16.10
N ILE A 38 3.14 -5.85 15.48
CA ILE A 38 2.85 -5.64 14.07
C ILE A 38 3.95 -6.29 13.20
N ASN A 39 3.55 -7.23 12.35
CA ASN A 39 4.40 -7.77 11.29
C ASN A 39 4.23 -6.94 10.02
N PHE A 40 5.18 -6.08 9.70
CA PHE A 40 5.11 -5.20 8.55
C PHE A 40 4.98 -5.95 7.21
N SER A 41 5.61 -7.12 7.08
CA SER A 41 5.52 -7.94 5.85
C SER A 41 4.13 -8.53 5.61
N ALA A 42 3.29 -8.63 6.64
CA ALA A 42 1.93 -9.14 6.54
C ALA A 42 0.88 -8.04 6.31
N VAL A 43 1.28 -6.76 6.38
CA VAL A 43 0.35 -5.64 6.19
C VAL A 43 -0.09 -5.57 4.73
N PRO A 44 -1.40 -5.48 4.42
CA PRO A 44 -1.89 -5.29 3.06
C PRO A 44 -1.34 -4.02 2.41
N ALA A 45 -1.08 -4.03 1.10
CA ALA A 45 -0.41 -2.96 0.38
C ALA A 45 -1.02 -1.56 0.60
N LYS A 46 -2.33 -1.42 0.44
CA LYS A 46 -3.02 -0.13 0.66
C LYS A 46 -3.00 0.31 2.12
N ALA A 47 -3.15 -0.63 3.05
CA ALA A 47 -3.02 -0.33 4.48
C ALA A 47 -1.59 0.11 4.81
N HIS A 48 -0.57 -0.55 4.28
CA HIS A 48 0.82 -0.18 4.46
C HIS A 48 1.10 1.25 3.98
N LYS A 49 0.68 1.56 2.76
CA LYS A 49 0.80 2.91 2.19
C LYS A 49 0.13 3.98 3.08
N ASN A 50 -1.10 3.71 3.54
CA ASN A 50 -1.87 4.67 4.33
C ASN A 50 -1.33 4.83 5.76
N LEU A 51 -0.76 3.78 6.33
CA LEU A 51 -0.33 3.74 7.74
C LEU A 51 1.17 3.99 7.93
N LYS A 52 1.94 4.14 6.84
CA LYS A 52 3.40 4.39 6.89
C LYS A 52 3.81 5.52 7.82
N GLY A 53 3.02 6.61 7.86
CA GLY A 53 3.25 7.72 8.78
C GLY A 53 3.08 7.35 10.25
N ALA A 54 2.09 6.51 10.57
CA ALA A 54 1.89 6.00 11.91
C ALA A 54 3.00 5.03 12.33
N PHE A 55 3.45 4.16 11.43
CA PHE A 55 4.58 3.26 11.68
C PHE A 55 5.87 4.03 11.97
N ARG A 56 6.18 5.06 11.19
CA ARG A 56 7.33 5.95 11.47
C ARG A 56 7.22 6.63 12.82
N LYS A 57 6.04 7.13 13.16
CA LYS A 57 5.83 7.85 14.42
C LYS A 57 5.99 6.97 15.67
N HIS A 58 5.51 5.71 15.62
CA HIS A 58 5.42 4.84 16.79
C HIS A 58 6.50 3.75 16.83
N GLN A 59 7.12 3.43 15.69
CA GLN A 59 8.10 2.35 15.55
C GLN A 59 9.23 2.75 14.60
N GLU A 60 9.76 3.97 14.74
CA GLU A 60 10.73 4.57 13.81
C GLU A 60 11.93 3.65 13.52
N ALA A 61 12.63 3.24 14.57
CA ALA A 61 13.84 2.42 14.42
C ALA A 61 13.54 1.07 13.74
N ARG A 62 12.50 0.37 14.20
CA ARG A 62 12.10 -0.93 13.69
C ARG A 62 11.58 -0.84 12.25
N TYR A 63 10.82 0.21 11.94
CA TYR A 63 10.29 0.42 10.60
C TYR A 63 11.38 0.84 9.60
N THR A 64 12.33 1.69 10.02
CA THR A 64 13.48 2.07 9.20
C THR A 64 14.36 0.87 8.91
N GLN A 65 14.64 0.01 9.90
CA GLN A 65 15.39 -1.23 9.69
C GLN A 65 14.67 -2.16 8.70
N TYR A 66 13.36 -2.32 8.84
CA TYR A 66 12.55 -3.11 7.90
C TYR A 66 12.64 -2.58 6.46
N LEU A 67 12.58 -1.27 6.26
CA LEU A 67 12.71 -0.67 4.93
C LEU A 67 14.13 -0.85 4.35
N SER A 68 15.17 -0.73 5.17
CA SER A 68 16.55 -1.02 4.76
C SER A 68 16.71 -2.49 4.34
N ASP A 69 16.18 -3.42 5.12
CA ASP A 69 16.20 -4.84 4.80
C ASP A 69 15.47 -5.16 3.49
N LEU A 70 14.35 -4.48 3.21
CA LEU A 70 13.62 -4.59 1.95
C LEU A 70 14.46 -4.14 0.76
N LEU A 71 15.06 -2.96 0.84
CA LEU A 71 15.82 -2.36 -0.27
C LEU A 71 17.13 -3.13 -0.55
N GLU A 72 17.70 -3.72 0.48
CA GLU A 72 18.92 -4.54 0.40
C GLU A 72 18.66 -6.02 0.13
N GLY A 73 17.39 -6.46 0.12
CA GLY A 73 16.99 -7.85 -0.07
C GLY A 73 17.42 -8.78 1.07
N LYS A 74 17.60 -8.25 2.28
CA LYS A 74 18.07 -8.97 3.46
C LYS A 74 16.90 -9.56 4.27
N ASN A 75 17.23 -10.51 5.14
CA ASN A 75 16.32 -11.09 6.14
C ASN A 75 15.00 -11.65 5.61
N GLY A 76 14.90 -11.89 4.28
CA GLY A 76 13.64 -12.33 3.66
C GLY A 76 12.49 -11.34 3.83
N ALA A 77 12.79 -10.06 4.09
CA ALA A 77 11.79 -9.01 4.20
C ALA A 77 11.01 -8.90 2.88
N LYS A 78 9.71 -8.77 2.98
CA LYS A 78 8.80 -8.62 1.83
C LYS A 78 7.83 -7.49 2.11
N ILE A 79 7.41 -6.81 1.06
CA ILE A 79 6.32 -5.83 1.13
C ILE A 79 5.21 -6.28 0.18
N ASN A 80 3.98 -6.14 0.64
CA ASN A 80 2.83 -6.49 -0.16
C ASN A 80 2.54 -5.38 -1.17
N SER A 81 2.45 -5.71 -2.46
CA SER A 81 2.06 -4.81 -3.56
C SER A 81 0.68 -5.15 -4.14
N SER A 82 0.11 -6.30 -3.77
CA SER A 82 -1.15 -6.78 -4.32
C SER A 82 -2.31 -5.77 -4.13
N GLY A 83 -3.00 -5.48 -5.22
CA GLY A 83 -4.12 -4.53 -5.24
C GLY A 83 -3.74 -3.05 -5.14
N LEU A 84 -2.45 -2.73 -5.16
CA LEU A 84 -1.96 -1.36 -5.29
C LEU A 84 -1.68 -1.07 -6.77
N GLN A 85 -2.21 0.04 -7.27
CA GLN A 85 -2.02 0.43 -8.65
C GLN A 85 -0.77 1.33 -8.80
N PRO A 86 0.04 1.18 -9.86
CA PRO A 86 1.23 1.99 -10.08
C PRO A 86 0.98 3.49 -9.97
N HIS A 87 -0.10 3.99 -10.56
CA HIS A 87 -0.47 5.40 -10.51
C HIS A 87 -0.73 5.92 -9.08
N GLU A 88 -1.18 5.07 -8.16
CA GLU A 88 -1.40 5.46 -6.75
C GLU A 88 -0.07 5.82 -6.05
N LEU A 89 1.05 5.23 -6.48
CA LEU A 89 2.39 5.56 -5.98
C LEU A 89 2.93 6.83 -6.63
N VAL A 90 2.86 6.89 -7.96
CA VAL A 90 3.38 8.02 -8.76
C VAL A 90 2.67 9.32 -8.41
N LYS A 91 1.38 9.28 -8.12
CA LYS A 91 0.59 10.44 -7.71
C LYS A 91 1.18 11.19 -6.52
N GLU A 92 1.76 10.51 -5.55
CA GLU A 92 2.38 11.16 -4.38
C GLU A 92 3.56 12.05 -4.79
N TYR A 93 4.33 11.65 -5.79
CA TYR A 93 5.47 12.41 -6.29
C TYR A 93 5.05 13.53 -7.24
N LEU A 94 4.24 13.20 -8.25
CA LEU A 94 3.93 14.12 -9.35
C LEU A 94 2.85 15.15 -8.98
N VAL A 95 1.81 14.73 -8.30
CA VAL A 95 0.66 15.58 -7.98
C VAL A 95 0.81 16.22 -6.61
N GLN A 96 1.28 15.47 -5.62
CA GLN A 96 1.41 15.95 -4.24
C GLN A 96 2.80 16.50 -3.92
N HIS A 97 3.73 16.43 -4.86
CA HIS A 97 5.12 16.94 -4.72
C HIS A 97 5.79 16.47 -3.42
N LYS A 98 5.48 15.26 -2.99
CA LYS A 98 6.11 14.67 -1.80
C LYS A 98 7.53 14.22 -2.12
N PRO A 99 8.45 14.31 -1.15
CA PRO A 99 9.81 13.82 -1.33
C PRO A 99 9.81 12.30 -1.49
N GLU A 100 10.93 11.77 -1.97
CA GLU A 100 11.17 10.33 -2.08
C GLU A 100 10.85 9.60 -0.76
N ASP A 101 10.19 8.46 -0.88
CA ASP A 101 9.71 7.67 0.23
C ASP A 101 10.12 6.21 0.04
N ALA A 102 10.99 5.71 0.91
CA ALA A 102 11.47 4.33 0.88
C ALA A 102 10.35 3.28 0.88
N THR A 103 9.20 3.58 1.48
CA THR A 103 8.03 2.68 1.44
C THR A 103 7.44 2.59 0.04
N ASN A 104 7.26 3.74 -0.62
CA ASN A 104 6.76 3.80 -1.99
C ASN A 104 7.75 3.14 -2.95
N GLU A 105 9.04 3.38 -2.77
CA GLU A 105 10.10 2.76 -3.57
C GLU A 105 10.10 1.23 -3.42
N ALA A 106 9.99 0.71 -2.20
CA ALA A 106 9.91 -0.72 -1.97
C ALA A 106 8.64 -1.35 -2.60
N GLN A 107 7.49 -0.66 -2.52
CA GLN A 107 6.26 -1.11 -3.17
C GLN A 107 6.35 -1.05 -4.68
N TRP A 108 6.99 -0.02 -5.23
CA TRP A 108 7.24 0.10 -6.66
C TRP A 108 8.10 -1.05 -7.19
N ARG A 109 9.22 -1.32 -6.53
CA ARG A 109 10.09 -2.46 -6.88
C ARG A 109 9.34 -3.79 -6.84
N ALA A 110 8.51 -4.00 -5.83
CA ALA A 110 7.71 -5.23 -5.73
C ALA A 110 6.72 -5.37 -6.91
N ILE A 111 6.09 -4.29 -7.37
CA ILE A 111 5.21 -4.29 -8.55
C ILE A 111 6.02 -4.63 -9.82
N VAL A 112 7.17 -3.98 -10.00
CA VAL A 112 8.03 -4.21 -11.17
C VAL A 112 8.54 -5.64 -11.21
N ASP A 113 8.94 -6.20 -10.07
CA ASP A 113 9.42 -7.58 -9.99
C ASP A 113 8.30 -8.59 -10.28
N GLU A 114 7.08 -8.33 -9.83
CA GLU A 114 5.89 -9.14 -10.15
C GLU A 114 5.60 -9.10 -11.67
N LEU A 115 5.68 -7.93 -12.29
CA LEU A 115 5.51 -7.77 -13.73
C LEU A 115 6.60 -8.51 -14.51
N ARG A 116 7.87 -8.41 -14.10
CA ARG A 116 8.97 -9.13 -14.73
C ARG A 116 8.80 -10.66 -14.68
N GLN A 117 8.25 -11.17 -13.59
CA GLN A 117 7.95 -12.60 -13.44
C GLN A 117 6.76 -13.04 -14.30
N SER A 118 5.84 -12.15 -14.61
CA SER A 118 4.67 -12.43 -15.46
C SER A 118 5.00 -12.58 -16.94
N GLY A 119 6.15 -12.11 -17.39
CA GLY A 119 6.63 -12.20 -18.75
C GLY A 119 7.28 -10.91 -19.24
N THR A 120 7.81 -10.96 -20.48
CA THR A 120 8.44 -9.82 -21.15
C THR A 120 7.57 -9.37 -22.33
N PHE A 121 7.48 -8.07 -22.51
CA PHE A 121 6.87 -7.51 -23.73
C PHE A 121 7.93 -7.47 -24.82
N GLU A 122 7.80 -8.32 -25.83
CA GLU A 122 8.68 -8.28 -26.99
C GLU A 122 8.27 -7.12 -27.91
N SER A 123 9.20 -6.23 -28.24
CA SER A 123 9.06 -5.18 -29.27
C SER A 123 7.73 -4.40 -29.20
N SER A 124 7.39 -3.89 -28.04
CA SER A 124 6.14 -3.13 -27.85
C SER A 124 6.40 -1.63 -27.97
N LEU A 125 5.53 -0.93 -28.70
CA LEU A 125 5.49 0.53 -28.76
C LEU A 125 4.29 1.06 -27.98
N ALA A 126 4.55 1.91 -26.98
CA ALA A 126 3.47 2.57 -26.25
C ALA A 126 2.95 3.77 -27.05
N VAL A 127 1.67 3.77 -27.39
CA VAL A 127 0.97 4.92 -27.99
C VAL A 127 0.13 5.57 -26.90
N VAL A 128 0.36 6.85 -26.65
CA VAL A 128 -0.24 7.55 -25.51
C VAL A 128 -0.90 8.84 -25.96
N ASP A 129 -2.12 9.04 -25.51
CA ASP A 129 -2.86 10.28 -25.63
C ASP A 129 -2.60 11.16 -24.37
N VAL A 130 -2.14 12.39 -24.60
CA VAL A 130 -1.88 13.40 -23.57
C VAL A 130 -2.82 14.60 -23.68
N SER A 131 -3.96 14.43 -24.37
CA SER A 131 -4.97 15.47 -24.49
C SER A 131 -5.58 15.87 -23.15
N GLY A 132 -6.23 17.04 -23.08
CA GLY A 132 -6.85 17.53 -21.85
C GLY A 132 -7.93 16.60 -21.27
N SER A 133 -8.54 15.74 -22.11
CA SER A 133 -9.50 14.73 -21.66
C SER A 133 -8.88 13.62 -20.80
N MET A 134 -7.55 13.47 -20.83
CA MET A 134 -6.80 12.53 -20.01
C MET A 134 -6.51 13.04 -18.60
N GLU A 135 -6.92 14.25 -18.24
CA GLU A 135 -6.68 14.82 -16.91
C GLU A 135 -7.23 13.91 -15.79
N GLY A 136 -6.47 13.79 -14.70
CA GLY A 136 -6.79 12.92 -13.57
C GLY A 136 -6.17 11.52 -13.68
N ILE A 137 -6.95 10.48 -13.30
CA ILE A 137 -6.46 9.10 -13.24
C ILE A 137 -5.84 8.60 -14.56
N PRO A 138 -6.41 8.85 -15.76
CA PRO A 138 -5.80 8.42 -17.00
C PRO A 138 -4.38 8.96 -17.19
N MET A 139 -4.15 10.25 -16.90
CA MET A 139 -2.83 10.86 -16.97
C MET A 139 -1.87 10.32 -15.89
N GLU A 140 -2.36 10.07 -14.67
CA GLU A 140 -1.57 9.48 -13.60
C GLU A 140 -1.10 8.06 -13.96
N VAL A 141 -1.95 7.26 -14.60
CA VAL A 141 -1.61 5.93 -15.12
C VAL A 141 -0.55 6.06 -16.21
N PHE A 142 -0.74 6.95 -17.17
CA PHE A 142 0.23 7.20 -18.24
C PHE A 142 1.61 7.55 -17.68
N LEU A 143 1.68 8.54 -16.81
CA LEU A 143 2.94 8.99 -16.21
C LEU A 143 3.65 7.86 -15.45
N SER A 144 2.92 6.90 -14.89
CA SER A 144 3.53 5.75 -14.20
C SER A 144 4.34 4.83 -15.13
N PHE A 145 4.09 4.83 -16.43
CA PHE A 145 4.87 4.07 -17.42
C PHE A 145 6.18 4.75 -17.85
N PHE A 146 6.30 6.05 -17.66
CA PHE A 146 7.44 6.84 -18.13
C PHE A 146 8.36 7.34 -16.99
N CYS A 147 8.02 7.08 -15.74
CA CYS A 147 8.85 7.41 -14.58
C CYS A 147 9.89 6.32 -14.27
N HIS A 148 10.60 5.85 -15.32
CA HIS A 148 11.70 4.90 -15.20
C HIS A 148 13.02 5.54 -15.59
#